data_7ecc1dec67a9aa3950cd5acc66f5cc1b
#
_entry.id   7ecc1dec67a9aa3950cd5acc66f5cc1b
#
_cell.length_a   1.000
_cell.length_b   1.000
_cell.length_c   1.000
_cell.angle_alpha   90.00
_cell.angle_beta   90.00
_cell.angle_gamma   90.00
#
_symmetry.space_group_name_H-M   'P 1'
#
loop_
_entity.id
_entity.type
_entity.pdbx_description
1 polymer ?
#
loop_
_entity_poly.entity_id
_entity_poly.type
_entity_poly.pdbx_seq_one_letter_code
_entity_poly.pdbx_strand_id
1 'polypeptide(L)'
;MDLFWIKIIGITTMFIDHYHFVIGGSLILNIIGRLAFPIFAFSLNEGYFHTSNLKKYLIRLFIFAIIIQIPAILFKLNYPVNIFFTLFFGLLAIYILNLKNKKMPLYIFVFLKIFLIFLIFYISKKFKFDYGIYGILLIIIFNIFRNKKLFLFLAFFLLNLTIIIFPNIFELFKIQFFSIFSLIFIFFYNGKKGKSLKYFFYLFYPIHFLILETINFLLKKL
;
A
#
# COMPACT_ATOMS: atom_id res chain seq x y z
N MET A 1 1.35 -18.59 9.39
CA MET A 1 1.10 -18.29 7.94
C MET A 1 2.35 -17.67 7.35
N ASP A 2 2.83 -18.08 6.17
CA ASP A 2 3.96 -17.44 5.50
C ASP A 2 3.50 -16.23 4.65
N LEU A 3 4.47 -15.45 4.11
CA LEU A 3 4.18 -14.25 3.35
C LEU A 3 3.43 -14.52 2.04
N PHE A 4 3.55 -15.70 1.46
CA PHE A 4 2.81 -16.08 0.27
C PHE A 4 1.30 -16.11 0.55
N TRP A 5 0.87 -16.79 1.61
CA TRP A 5 -0.55 -16.86 1.99
C TRP A 5 -1.13 -15.51 2.41
N ILE A 6 -0.33 -14.68 3.10
CA ILE A 6 -0.73 -13.31 3.42
C ILE A 6 -1.03 -12.52 2.14
N LYS A 7 -0.17 -12.65 1.11
CA LYS A 7 -0.41 -11.99 -0.18
C LYS A 7 -1.61 -12.56 -0.93
N ILE A 8 -1.89 -13.86 -0.81
CA ILE A 8 -3.11 -14.46 -1.39
C ILE A 8 -4.34 -13.80 -0.76
N ILE A 9 -4.39 -13.66 0.57
CA ILE A 9 -5.48 -12.93 1.23
C ILE A 9 -5.55 -11.48 0.71
N GLY A 10 -4.40 -10.81 0.55
CA GLY A 10 -4.34 -9.45 0.02
C GLY A 10 -4.94 -9.32 -1.38
N ILE A 11 -4.61 -10.20 -2.33
CA ILE A 11 -5.20 -10.15 -3.69
C ILE A 11 -6.67 -10.54 -3.69
N THR A 12 -7.09 -11.46 -2.82
CA THR A 12 -8.51 -11.84 -2.69
C THR A 12 -9.35 -10.68 -2.16
N THR A 13 -8.90 -10.03 -1.10
CA THR A 13 -9.60 -8.86 -0.54
C THR A 13 -9.57 -7.68 -1.51
N MET A 14 -8.49 -7.48 -2.27
CA MET A 14 -8.39 -6.46 -3.31
C MET A 14 -9.38 -6.74 -4.46
N PHE A 15 -9.51 -7.99 -4.88
CA PHE A 15 -10.48 -8.38 -5.90
C PHE A 15 -11.92 -8.08 -5.44
N ILE A 16 -12.25 -8.40 -4.19
CA ILE A 16 -13.56 -8.11 -3.57
C ILE A 16 -13.84 -6.60 -3.53
N ASP A 17 -12.82 -5.78 -3.19
CA ASP A 17 -12.94 -4.32 -3.19
C ASP A 17 -13.27 -3.77 -4.57
N HIS A 18 -12.50 -4.19 -5.57
CA HIS A 18 -12.69 -3.73 -6.94
C HIS A 18 -13.97 -4.30 -7.57
N TYR A 19 -14.38 -5.51 -7.20
CA TYR A 19 -15.70 -6.03 -7.57
C TYR A 19 -16.82 -5.09 -7.08
N HIS A 20 -16.77 -4.71 -5.80
CA HIS A 20 -17.73 -3.75 -5.25
C HIS A 20 -17.68 -2.39 -5.98
N PHE A 21 -16.48 -1.92 -6.31
CA PHE A 21 -16.29 -0.64 -6.99
C PHE A 21 -16.84 -0.64 -8.42
N VAL A 22 -16.61 -1.71 -9.20
CA VAL A 22 -16.93 -1.79 -10.65
C VAL A 22 -18.36 -2.28 -10.87
N ILE A 23 -18.79 -3.31 -10.12
CA ILE A 23 -20.06 -4.01 -10.35
C ILE A 23 -21.11 -3.61 -9.31
N GLY A 24 -20.67 -3.22 -8.10
CA GLY A 24 -21.55 -2.91 -6.99
C GLY A 24 -21.66 -4.05 -5.98
N GLY A 25 -22.64 -3.94 -5.08
CA GLY A 25 -22.90 -4.94 -4.05
C GLY A 25 -23.01 -4.35 -2.65
N SER A 26 -22.96 -5.21 -1.64
CA SER A 26 -23.17 -4.81 -0.25
C SER A 26 -21.96 -4.05 0.33
N LEU A 27 -22.21 -3.22 1.34
CA LEU A 27 -21.18 -2.51 2.12
C LEU A 27 -20.12 -3.47 2.72
N ILE A 28 -20.51 -4.72 3.00
CA ILE A 28 -19.63 -5.74 3.56
C ILE A 28 -18.45 -6.02 2.61
N LEU A 29 -18.68 -6.05 1.28
CA LEU A 29 -17.62 -6.26 0.29
C LEU A 29 -16.58 -5.13 0.34
N ASN A 30 -17.05 -3.89 0.51
CA ASN A 30 -16.16 -2.74 0.66
C ASN A 30 -15.35 -2.82 1.96
N ILE A 31 -15.97 -3.22 3.10
CA ILE A 31 -15.28 -3.42 4.38
C ILE A 31 -14.18 -4.48 4.24
N ILE A 32 -14.48 -5.63 3.62
CA ILE A 32 -13.50 -6.69 3.36
C ILE A 32 -12.37 -6.16 2.48
N GLY A 33 -12.71 -5.38 1.47
CA GLY A 33 -11.76 -4.75 0.57
C GLY A 33 -10.71 -3.88 1.27
N ARG A 34 -11.10 -3.16 2.34
CA ARG A 34 -10.18 -2.29 3.08
C ARG A 34 -8.99 -3.03 3.72
N LEU A 35 -9.05 -4.35 3.85
CA LEU A 35 -7.96 -5.17 4.37
C LEU A 35 -6.78 -5.27 3.37
N ALA A 36 -7.03 -5.11 2.08
CA ALA A 36 -6.04 -5.33 1.02
C ALA A 36 -4.80 -4.45 1.18
N PHE A 37 -4.99 -3.13 1.29
CA PHE A 37 -3.86 -2.20 1.33
C PHE A 37 -2.92 -2.43 2.51
N PRO A 38 -3.36 -2.56 3.78
CA PRO A 38 -2.46 -2.87 4.89
C PRO A 38 -1.70 -4.18 4.70
N ILE A 39 -2.32 -5.19 4.11
CA ILE A 39 -1.65 -6.47 3.80
C ILE A 39 -0.52 -6.26 2.79
N PHE A 40 -0.73 -5.45 1.76
CA PHE A 40 0.33 -5.13 0.79
C PHE A 40 1.41 -4.22 1.39
N ALA A 41 1.05 -3.25 2.22
CA ALA A 41 1.98 -2.39 2.95
C ALA A 41 2.88 -3.20 3.90
N PHE A 42 2.29 -4.15 4.65
CA PHE A 42 3.04 -5.11 5.46
C PHE A 42 3.94 -6.00 4.60
N SER A 43 3.40 -6.56 3.49
CA SER A 43 4.16 -7.41 2.57
C SER A 43 5.33 -6.68 1.91
N LEU A 44 5.17 -5.38 1.63
CA LEU A 44 6.24 -4.51 1.14
C LEU A 44 7.36 -4.38 2.17
N ASN A 45 6.98 -4.11 3.42
CA ASN A 45 7.92 -3.99 4.53
C ASN A 45 8.69 -5.30 4.75
N GLU A 46 8.02 -6.45 4.78
CA GLU A 46 8.69 -7.75 4.85
C GLU A 46 9.59 -7.99 3.62
N GLY A 47 9.15 -7.57 2.43
CA GLY A 47 9.97 -7.58 1.23
C GLY A 47 11.25 -6.75 1.34
N TYR A 48 11.21 -5.61 2.04
CA TYR A 48 12.38 -4.78 2.33
C TYR A 48 13.44 -5.55 3.15
N PHE A 49 13.01 -6.27 4.19
CA PHE A 49 13.92 -7.04 5.03
C PHE A 49 14.44 -8.33 4.37
N HIS A 50 13.68 -8.91 3.47
CA HIS A 50 14.04 -10.16 2.77
C HIS A 50 14.72 -9.97 1.41
N THR A 51 14.84 -8.72 0.90
CA THR A 51 15.44 -8.50 -0.41
C THR A 51 16.96 -8.43 -0.34
N SER A 52 17.63 -9.12 -1.25
CA SER A 52 19.08 -8.99 -1.45
C SER A 52 19.46 -7.75 -2.28
N ASN A 53 18.50 -7.16 -3.03
CA ASN A 53 18.75 -6.01 -3.89
C ASN A 53 17.60 -5.02 -3.88
N LEU A 54 17.70 -4.04 -2.98
CA LEU A 54 16.70 -3.00 -2.80
C LEU A 54 16.55 -2.12 -4.05
N LYS A 55 17.65 -1.82 -4.75
CA LYS A 55 17.60 -1.01 -5.97
C LYS A 55 16.73 -1.68 -7.05
N LYS A 56 16.92 -2.99 -7.28
CA LYS A 56 16.05 -3.75 -8.20
C LYS A 56 14.60 -3.78 -7.73
N TYR A 57 14.35 -3.79 -6.42
CA TYR A 57 12.99 -3.77 -5.87
C TYR A 57 12.31 -2.41 -6.13
N LEU A 58 12.98 -1.29 -5.84
CA LEU A 58 12.51 0.06 -6.14
C LEU A 58 12.24 0.26 -7.64
N ILE A 59 13.20 -0.10 -8.50
CA ILE A 59 13.05 0.03 -9.96
C ILE A 59 11.84 -0.75 -10.46
N ARG A 60 11.64 -1.97 -9.98
CA ARG A 60 10.49 -2.79 -10.38
C ARG A 60 9.17 -2.15 -9.98
N LEU A 61 9.04 -1.66 -8.74
CA LEU A 61 7.81 -0.95 -8.31
C LEU A 61 7.55 0.29 -9.16
N PHE A 62 8.60 1.06 -9.45
CA PHE A 62 8.49 2.27 -10.26
C PHE A 62 8.07 1.98 -11.70
N ILE A 63 8.66 0.96 -12.33
CA ILE A 63 8.29 0.55 -13.69
C ILE A 63 6.82 0.12 -13.73
N PHE A 64 6.36 -0.71 -12.78
CA PHE A 64 4.96 -1.10 -12.71
C PHE A 64 4.04 0.08 -12.44
N ALA A 65 4.44 1.02 -11.57
CA ALA A 65 3.69 2.24 -11.33
C ALA A 65 3.46 3.03 -12.63
N ILE A 66 4.50 3.20 -13.46
CA ILE A 66 4.39 3.90 -14.75
C ILE A 66 3.50 3.12 -15.71
N ILE A 67 3.75 1.81 -15.92
CA ILE A 67 2.99 0.99 -16.87
C ILE A 67 1.48 1.04 -16.54
N ILE A 68 1.12 0.94 -15.27
CA ILE A 68 -0.29 0.97 -14.85
C ILE A 68 -0.89 2.36 -14.99
N GLN A 69 -0.10 3.44 -14.89
CA GLN A 69 -0.58 4.80 -15.02
C GLN A 69 -0.82 5.21 -16.48
N ILE A 70 -0.13 4.61 -17.44
CA ILE A 70 -0.25 4.96 -18.86
C ILE A 70 -1.69 4.95 -19.38
N PRO A 71 -2.51 3.91 -19.18
CA PRO A 71 -3.90 3.90 -19.63
C PRO A 71 -4.72 5.05 -19.05
N ALA A 72 -4.57 5.34 -17.76
CA ALA A 72 -5.30 6.43 -17.10
C ALA A 72 -4.95 7.79 -17.73
N ILE A 73 -3.69 8.01 -18.10
CA ILE A 73 -3.24 9.25 -18.76
C ILE A 73 -3.76 9.30 -20.20
N LEU A 74 -3.61 8.24 -21.00
CA LEU A 74 -4.02 8.19 -22.41
C LEU A 74 -5.51 8.39 -22.58
N PHE A 75 -6.32 7.79 -21.72
CA PHE A 75 -7.78 7.91 -21.76
C PHE A 75 -8.32 9.06 -20.92
N LYS A 76 -7.43 9.93 -20.38
CA LYS A 76 -7.78 11.09 -19.53
C LYS A 76 -8.75 10.71 -18.38
N LEU A 77 -8.55 9.54 -17.79
CA LEU A 77 -9.37 9.08 -16.70
C LEU A 77 -9.06 9.88 -15.42
N ASN A 78 -10.09 10.35 -14.74
CA ASN A 78 -9.93 11.14 -13.51
C ASN A 78 -9.76 10.20 -12.29
N TYR A 79 -8.73 9.35 -12.33
CA TYR A 79 -8.36 8.48 -11.21
C TYR A 79 -7.15 9.05 -10.46
N PRO A 80 -7.02 8.77 -9.16
CA PRO A 80 -5.79 9.05 -8.42
C PRO A 80 -4.59 8.35 -9.07
N VAL A 81 -3.41 8.84 -8.80
CA VAL A 81 -2.17 8.17 -9.21
C VAL A 81 -2.08 6.82 -8.50
N ASN A 82 -1.88 5.76 -9.27
CA ASN A 82 -2.09 4.38 -8.81
C ASN A 82 -1.27 3.99 -7.57
N ILE A 83 -1.72 2.95 -6.89
CA ILE A 83 -1.19 2.43 -5.62
C ILE A 83 0.31 2.09 -5.66
N PHE A 84 0.87 1.72 -6.82
CA PHE A 84 2.29 1.38 -6.92
C PHE A 84 3.20 2.57 -6.67
N PHE A 85 2.76 3.81 -6.94
CA PHE A 85 3.49 5.02 -6.53
C PHE A 85 3.52 5.15 -5.01
N THR A 86 2.41 4.91 -4.32
CA THR A 86 2.38 4.91 -2.85
C THR A 86 3.32 3.85 -2.28
N LEU A 87 3.32 2.64 -2.84
CA LEU A 87 4.21 1.56 -2.42
C LEU A 87 5.69 1.90 -2.72
N PHE A 88 5.99 2.50 -3.87
CA PHE A 88 7.35 2.93 -4.23
C PHE A 88 7.87 4.00 -3.27
N PHE A 89 7.10 5.07 -3.05
CA PHE A 89 7.49 6.15 -2.14
C PHE A 89 7.50 5.70 -0.68
N GLY A 90 6.62 4.79 -0.28
CA GLY A 90 6.66 4.14 1.03
C GLY A 90 7.95 3.31 1.23
N LEU A 91 8.34 2.52 0.23
CA LEU A 91 9.61 1.77 0.26
C LEU A 91 10.82 2.72 0.30
N LEU A 92 10.78 3.81 -0.44
CA LEU A 92 11.83 4.84 -0.41
C LEU A 92 11.89 5.51 0.97
N ALA A 93 10.74 5.81 1.58
CA ALA A 93 10.69 6.40 2.92
C ALA A 93 11.32 5.50 3.98
N ILE A 94 10.98 4.21 4.01
CA ILE A 94 11.59 3.28 4.99
C ILE A 94 13.09 3.07 4.70
N TYR A 95 13.51 3.11 3.43
CA TYR A 95 14.94 3.10 3.09
C TYR A 95 15.65 4.33 3.68
N ILE A 96 15.13 5.54 3.47
CA ILE A 96 15.70 6.78 4.01
C ILE A 96 15.78 6.72 5.53
N LEU A 97 14.72 6.27 6.21
CA LEU A 97 14.70 6.15 7.67
C LEU A 97 15.77 5.19 8.20
N ASN A 98 16.03 4.09 7.48
CA ASN A 98 17.01 3.08 7.88
C ASN A 98 18.45 3.39 7.41
N LEU A 99 18.68 4.48 6.65
CA LEU A 99 20.05 4.89 6.28
C LEU A 99 20.89 5.14 7.53
N LYS A 100 22.13 4.66 7.49
CA LYS A 100 23.15 4.93 8.51
C LYS A 100 24.20 5.86 7.91
N ASN A 101 24.65 6.82 8.67
CA ASN A 101 25.71 7.74 8.26
C ASN A 101 26.86 7.71 9.26
N LYS A 102 28.10 7.72 8.73
CA LYS A 102 29.34 7.79 9.52
C LYS A 102 30.20 9.02 9.18
N LYS A 103 29.78 9.83 8.19
CA LYS A 103 30.66 10.87 7.60
C LYS A 103 30.23 12.31 7.86
N MET A 104 28.96 12.55 8.18
CA MET A 104 28.45 13.93 8.42
C MET A 104 27.90 14.08 9.83
N PRO A 105 27.83 15.32 10.37
CA PRO A 105 27.24 15.58 11.67
C PRO A 105 25.83 15.04 11.81
N LEU A 106 25.50 14.49 12.98
CA LEU A 106 24.23 13.81 13.22
C LEU A 106 23.03 14.72 12.94
N TYR A 107 23.09 15.98 13.35
CA TYR A 107 21.99 16.94 13.17
C TYR A 107 21.69 17.22 11.69
N ILE A 108 22.73 17.36 10.86
CA ILE A 108 22.57 17.54 9.40
C ILE A 108 21.94 16.29 8.79
N PHE A 109 22.40 15.12 9.20
CA PHE A 109 21.86 13.86 8.69
C PHE A 109 20.39 13.64 9.05
N VAL A 110 20.02 13.94 10.29
CA VAL A 110 18.62 13.87 10.75
C VAL A 110 17.76 14.90 10.02
N PHE A 111 18.23 16.13 9.87
CA PHE A 111 17.53 17.17 9.11
C PHE A 111 17.26 16.73 7.66
N LEU A 112 18.27 16.18 6.97
CA LEU A 112 18.11 15.68 5.61
C LEU A 112 17.07 14.56 5.51
N LYS A 113 17.04 13.62 6.46
CA LYS A 113 16.02 12.57 6.50
C LYS A 113 14.61 13.16 6.64
N ILE A 114 14.41 14.07 7.58
CA ILE A 114 13.14 14.73 7.83
C ILE A 114 12.70 15.49 6.58
N PHE A 115 13.61 16.26 5.96
CA PHE A 115 13.35 17.00 4.74
C PHE A 115 12.91 16.07 3.57
N LEU A 116 13.62 14.95 3.36
CA LEU A 116 13.29 14.00 2.32
C LEU A 116 11.94 13.31 2.57
N ILE A 117 11.61 12.97 3.80
CA ILE A 117 10.28 12.41 4.15
C ILE A 117 9.19 13.44 3.92
N PHE A 118 9.42 14.71 4.31
CA PHE A 118 8.48 15.79 4.03
C PHE A 118 8.27 15.99 2.53
N LEU A 119 9.33 15.93 1.74
CA LEU A 119 9.25 16.00 0.27
C LEU A 119 8.42 14.85 -0.32
N ILE A 120 8.59 13.63 0.19
CA ILE A 120 7.77 12.48 -0.20
C ILE A 120 6.29 12.74 0.09
N PHE A 121 5.95 13.25 1.27
CA PHE A 121 4.57 13.60 1.62
C PHE A 121 4.00 14.70 0.72
N TYR A 122 4.80 15.74 0.44
CA TYR A 122 4.40 16.81 -0.47
C TYR A 122 4.11 16.29 -1.88
N ILE A 123 4.99 15.47 -2.44
CA ILE A 123 4.81 14.82 -3.76
C ILE A 123 3.54 13.98 -3.76
N SER A 124 3.36 13.14 -2.75
CA SER A 124 2.21 12.25 -2.61
C SER A 124 0.88 13.03 -2.59
N LYS A 125 0.82 14.16 -1.87
CA LYS A 125 -0.36 15.03 -1.82
C LYS A 125 -0.57 15.78 -3.13
N LYS A 126 0.50 16.36 -3.70
CA LYS A 126 0.44 17.14 -4.95
C LYS A 126 -0.08 16.32 -6.13
N PHE A 127 0.36 15.08 -6.25
CA PHE A 127 -0.03 14.18 -7.34
C PHE A 127 -1.23 13.27 -6.98
N LYS A 128 -1.84 13.44 -5.81
CA LYS A 128 -3.02 12.69 -5.35
C LYS A 128 -2.81 11.18 -5.48
N PHE A 129 -1.78 10.64 -4.82
CA PHE A 129 -1.53 9.21 -4.82
C PHE A 129 -2.67 8.45 -4.13
N ASP A 130 -3.03 7.30 -4.67
CA ASP A 130 -3.95 6.38 -4.00
C ASP A 130 -3.41 6.02 -2.61
N TYR A 131 -4.23 6.13 -1.57
CA TYR A 131 -3.87 6.13 -0.15
C TYR A 131 -2.87 7.22 0.29
N GLY A 132 -2.21 7.93 -0.59
CA GLY A 132 -1.41 9.13 -0.33
C GLY A 132 -0.51 9.06 0.92
N ILE A 133 -0.56 10.12 1.72
CA ILE A 133 0.23 10.24 2.96
C ILE A 133 -0.12 9.13 3.96
N TYR A 134 -1.41 8.76 4.10
CA TYR A 134 -1.84 7.67 4.97
C TYR A 134 -1.11 6.36 4.64
N GLY A 135 -1.06 6.00 3.35
CA GLY A 135 -0.40 4.77 2.92
C GLY A 135 1.10 4.75 3.23
N ILE A 136 1.79 5.88 3.03
CA ILE A 136 3.22 6.01 3.34
C ILE A 136 3.44 5.92 4.86
N LEU A 137 2.61 6.59 5.67
CA LEU A 137 2.67 6.50 7.13
C LEU A 137 2.44 5.08 7.63
N LEU A 138 1.48 4.35 7.07
CA LEU A 138 1.22 2.96 7.45
C LEU A 138 2.43 2.06 7.15
N ILE A 139 3.09 2.24 5.98
CA ILE A 139 4.32 1.51 5.65
C ILE A 139 5.43 1.83 6.66
N ILE A 140 5.58 3.09 7.07
CA ILE A 140 6.54 3.52 8.08
C ILE A 140 6.22 2.88 9.45
N ILE A 141 4.94 2.85 9.85
CA ILE A 141 4.48 2.21 11.10
C ILE A 141 4.84 0.72 11.10
N PHE A 142 4.58 0.00 10.00
CA PHE A 142 4.98 -1.41 9.87
C PHE A 142 6.49 -1.61 9.98
N ASN A 143 7.29 -0.65 9.51
CA ASN A 143 8.75 -0.72 9.62
C ASN A 143 9.23 -0.50 11.06
N ILE A 144 8.76 0.57 11.71
CA ILE A 144 9.20 0.96 13.05
C ILE A 144 8.77 -0.08 14.10
N PHE A 145 7.54 -0.58 13.99
CA PHE A 145 6.96 -1.48 14.99
C PHE A 145 6.92 -2.95 14.55
N ARG A 146 7.74 -3.35 13.57
CA ARG A 146 7.76 -4.70 12.97
C ARG A 146 7.69 -5.83 13.98
N ASN A 147 8.47 -5.76 15.08
CA ASN A 147 8.58 -6.82 16.09
C ASN A 147 7.82 -6.48 17.39
N LYS A 148 6.98 -5.44 17.38
CA LYS A 148 6.30 -4.94 18.58
C LYS A 148 4.79 -4.90 18.33
N LYS A 149 4.12 -6.07 18.40
CA LYS A 149 2.71 -6.25 18.03
C LYS A 149 1.76 -5.25 18.70
N LEU A 150 1.93 -5.00 20.02
CA LEU A 150 1.09 -4.05 20.76
C LEU A 150 1.27 -2.61 20.24
N PHE A 151 2.52 -2.16 20.06
CA PHE A 151 2.79 -0.82 19.54
C PHE A 151 2.34 -0.67 18.08
N LEU A 152 2.47 -1.73 17.28
CA LEU A 152 1.94 -1.77 15.92
C LEU A 152 0.42 -1.59 15.92
N PHE A 153 -0.29 -2.35 16.76
CA PHE A 153 -1.75 -2.21 16.91
C PHE A 153 -2.13 -0.78 17.31
N LEU A 154 -1.51 -0.25 18.37
CA LEU A 154 -1.81 1.10 18.86
C LEU A 154 -1.53 2.19 17.82
N ALA A 155 -0.37 2.14 17.15
CA ALA A 155 -0.01 3.12 16.13
C ALA A 155 -0.95 3.05 14.91
N PHE A 156 -1.32 1.84 14.46
CA PHE A 156 -2.24 1.67 13.35
C PHE A 156 -3.68 2.08 13.75
N PHE A 157 -4.11 1.76 14.97
CA PHE A 157 -5.40 2.21 15.51
C PHE A 157 -5.48 3.75 15.55
N LEU A 158 -4.43 4.41 16.09
CA LEU A 158 -4.36 5.87 16.14
C LEU A 158 -4.37 6.48 14.73
N LEU A 159 -3.62 5.91 13.77
CA LEU A 159 -3.65 6.36 12.39
C LEU A 159 -5.06 6.25 11.77
N ASN A 160 -5.77 5.15 12.01
CA ASN A 160 -7.15 5.00 11.53
C ASN A 160 -8.14 5.93 12.25
N LEU A 161 -7.90 6.21 13.53
CA LEU A 161 -8.74 7.14 14.30
C LEU A 161 -8.65 8.56 13.72
N THR A 162 -7.48 8.97 13.21
CA THR A 162 -7.33 10.29 12.57
C THR A 162 -8.19 10.43 11.30
N ILE A 163 -8.50 9.34 10.59
CA ILE A 163 -9.41 9.38 9.43
C ILE A 163 -10.85 9.71 9.86
N ILE A 164 -11.26 9.22 11.03
CA ILE A 164 -12.59 9.46 11.56
C ILE A 164 -12.71 10.91 12.08
N ILE A 165 -11.71 11.36 12.85
CA ILE A 165 -11.70 12.67 13.51
C ILE A 165 -11.42 13.80 12.51
N PHE A 166 -10.49 13.55 11.57
CA PHE A 166 -10.02 14.53 10.60
C PHE A 166 -10.11 14.00 9.15
N PRO A 167 -11.30 13.76 8.60
CA PRO A 167 -11.47 13.10 7.29
C PRO A 167 -10.78 13.84 6.14
N ASN A 168 -10.65 15.15 6.23
CA ASN A 168 -10.06 15.99 5.18
C ASN A 168 -8.52 15.92 5.11
N ILE A 169 -7.85 15.36 6.13
CA ILE A 169 -6.37 15.28 6.12
C ILE A 169 -5.88 14.28 5.09
N PHE A 170 -6.53 13.11 5.03
CA PHE A 170 -6.09 12.00 4.17
C PHE A 170 -6.94 11.80 2.92
N GLU A 171 -8.07 12.53 2.80
CA GLU A 171 -9.02 12.39 1.68
C GLU A 171 -9.54 10.95 1.52
N LEU A 172 -9.63 10.19 2.62
CA LEU A 172 -10.06 8.80 2.67
C LEU A 172 -11.45 8.67 3.30
N PHE A 173 -12.20 7.68 2.86
CA PHE A 173 -13.50 7.36 3.43
C PHE A 173 -13.37 6.77 4.84
N LYS A 174 -14.31 7.09 5.73
CA LYS A 174 -14.36 6.58 7.12
C LYS A 174 -14.34 5.04 7.19
N ILE A 175 -14.84 4.36 6.16
CA ILE A 175 -14.82 2.91 6.04
C ILE A 175 -13.40 2.34 6.07
N GLN A 176 -12.37 3.15 5.74
CA GLN A 176 -10.97 2.75 5.86
C GLN A 176 -10.56 2.36 7.30
N PHE A 177 -11.31 2.79 8.31
CA PHE A 177 -11.10 2.37 9.70
C PHE A 177 -11.10 0.85 9.85
N PHE A 178 -11.93 0.14 9.12
CA PHE A 178 -12.02 -1.33 9.15
C PHE A 178 -10.76 -2.03 8.63
N SER A 179 -9.85 -1.31 7.99
CA SER A 179 -8.54 -1.83 7.56
C SER A 179 -7.71 -2.41 8.71
N ILE A 180 -7.99 -2.00 9.96
CA ILE A 180 -7.33 -2.53 11.17
C ILE A 180 -7.51 -4.04 11.34
N PHE A 181 -8.62 -4.61 10.83
CA PHE A 181 -8.85 -6.06 10.89
C PHE A 181 -7.83 -6.87 10.07
N SER A 182 -7.07 -6.22 9.17
CA SER A 182 -5.94 -6.85 8.49
C SER A 182 -4.87 -7.38 9.47
N LEU A 183 -4.76 -6.78 10.67
CA LEU A 183 -3.83 -7.21 11.72
C LEU A 183 -4.10 -8.65 12.18
N ILE A 184 -5.34 -9.14 12.09
CA ILE A 184 -5.67 -10.54 12.39
C ILE A 184 -4.76 -11.46 11.56
N PHE A 185 -4.69 -11.24 10.24
CA PHE A 185 -3.86 -12.06 9.34
C PHE A 185 -2.37 -11.78 9.51
N ILE A 186 -1.99 -10.50 9.68
CA ILE A 186 -0.60 -10.08 9.86
C ILE A 186 0.01 -10.69 11.12
N PHE A 187 -0.74 -10.79 12.22
CA PHE A 187 -0.24 -11.36 13.47
C PHE A 187 -0.04 -12.88 13.43
N PHE A 188 -0.68 -13.58 12.48
CA PHE A 188 -0.40 -14.98 12.17
C PHE A 188 0.83 -15.19 11.28
N TYR A 189 1.52 -14.13 10.85
CA TYR A 189 2.75 -14.26 10.09
C TYR A 189 3.87 -14.92 10.90
N ASN A 190 4.51 -15.92 10.30
CA ASN A 190 5.54 -16.74 10.93
C ASN A 190 6.99 -16.36 10.57
N GLY A 191 7.21 -15.20 9.94
CA GLY A 191 8.53 -14.72 9.51
C GLY A 191 9.07 -15.38 8.22
N LYS A 192 8.37 -16.36 7.64
CA LYS A 192 8.84 -17.09 6.44
C LYS A 192 8.31 -16.44 5.16
N LYS A 193 9.17 -16.39 4.13
CA LYS A 193 8.82 -15.80 2.82
C LYS A 193 7.80 -16.63 2.05
N GLY A 194 7.82 -17.98 2.20
CA GLY A 194 6.99 -18.87 1.41
C GLY A 194 7.34 -18.89 -0.09
N LYS A 195 6.41 -19.34 -0.92
CA LYS A 195 6.57 -19.41 -2.39
C LYS A 195 6.75 -18.03 -3.01
N SER A 196 7.63 -17.92 -4.01
CA SER A 196 7.95 -16.66 -4.68
C SER A 196 7.25 -16.57 -6.04
N LEU A 197 6.04 -16.00 -6.06
CA LEU A 197 5.28 -15.71 -7.28
C LEU A 197 5.20 -14.19 -7.54
N LYS A 198 6.36 -13.52 -7.48
CA LYS A 198 6.41 -12.04 -7.54
C LYS A 198 5.72 -11.43 -8.76
N TYR A 199 5.94 -11.97 -9.97
CA TYR A 199 5.32 -11.45 -11.19
C TYR A 199 3.82 -11.69 -11.23
N PHE A 200 3.33 -12.81 -10.69
CA PHE A 200 1.90 -13.06 -10.53
C PHE A 200 1.21 -11.95 -9.73
N PHE A 201 1.77 -11.57 -8.58
CA PHE A 201 1.20 -10.51 -7.74
C PHE A 201 1.23 -9.12 -8.41
N TYR A 202 2.22 -8.84 -9.25
CA TYR A 202 2.26 -7.59 -10.01
C TYR A 202 1.25 -7.57 -11.15
N LEU A 203 1.16 -8.65 -11.92
CA LEU A 203 0.25 -8.78 -13.06
C LEU A 203 -1.20 -8.90 -12.64
N PHE A 204 -1.47 -9.45 -11.46
CA PHE A 204 -2.84 -9.57 -10.95
C PHE A 204 -3.55 -8.22 -10.93
N TYR A 205 -2.85 -7.13 -10.55
CA TYR A 205 -3.45 -5.80 -10.43
C TYR A 205 -4.08 -5.29 -11.75
N PRO A 206 -3.41 -5.24 -12.90
CA PRO A 206 -4.05 -4.85 -14.15
C PRO A 206 -5.03 -5.89 -14.68
N ILE A 207 -4.74 -7.19 -14.54
CA ILE A 207 -5.56 -8.27 -15.12
C ILE A 207 -6.94 -8.32 -14.48
N HIS A 208 -7.04 -8.27 -13.14
CA HIS A 208 -8.35 -8.37 -12.49
C HIS A 208 -9.25 -7.18 -12.82
N PHE A 209 -8.69 -5.97 -13.00
CA PHE A 209 -9.46 -4.81 -13.46
C PHE A 209 -10.03 -5.04 -14.88
N LEU A 210 -9.22 -5.54 -15.82
CA LEU A 210 -9.69 -5.86 -17.15
C LEU A 210 -10.82 -6.89 -17.12
N ILE A 211 -10.72 -7.91 -16.28
CA ILE A 211 -11.76 -8.92 -16.10
C ILE A 211 -13.05 -8.27 -15.57
N LEU A 212 -12.97 -7.47 -14.51
CA LEU A 212 -14.12 -6.83 -13.90
C LEU A 212 -14.81 -5.84 -14.85
N GLU A 213 -14.06 -5.03 -15.59
CA GLU A 213 -14.62 -4.10 -16.58
C GLU A 213 -15.28 -4.86 -17.75
N THR A 214 -14.71 -5.97 -18.18
CA THR A 214 -15.33 -6.82 -19.20
C THR A 214 -16.66 -7.40 -18.71
N ILE A 215 -16.71 -7.90 -17.48
CA ILE A 215 -17.95 -8.40 -16.86
C ILE A 215 -18.99 -7.28 -16.77
N ASN A 216 -18.60 -6.09 -16.26
CA ASN A 216 -19.49 -4.94 -16.15
C ASN A 216 -20.07 -4.51 -17.51
N PHE A 217 -19.22 -4.50 -18.55
CA PHE A 217 -19.67 -4.21 -19.91
C PHE A 217 -20.68 -5.22 -20.44
N LEU A 218 -20.48 -6.51 -20.17
CA LEU A 218 -21.43 -7.56 -20.58
C LEU A 218 -22.76 -7.45 -19.82
N LEU A 219 -22.71 -7.20 -18.49
CA LEU A 219 -23.90 -7.03 -17.66
C LEU A 219 -24.76 -5.82 -18.06
N LYS A 220 -24.15 -4.75 -18.59
CA LYS A 220 -24.87 -3.56 -19.08
C LYS A 220 -25.53 -3.75 -20.44
N LYS A 221 -25.17 -4.80 -21.17
CA LYS A 221 -25.77 -5.14 -22.46
C LYS A 221 -26.94 -6.14 -22.38
N LEU A 222 -27.09 -6.80 -21.24
CA LEU A 222 -28.20 -7.66 -20.88
C LEU A 222 -29.35 -6.88 -20.27
#